data_43d28f262b8a83cb2a04627d61ae26e3
#
_entry.id   43d28f262b8a83cb2a04627d61ae26e3
#
_cell.length_a   1.000
_cell.length_b   1.000
_cell.length_c   1.000
_cell.angle_alpha   90.00
_cell.angle_beta   90.00
_cell.angle_gamma   90.00
#
_symmetry.space_group_name_H-M   'P 1'
#
loop_
_entity.id
_entity.type
_entity.pdbx_description
1 polymer ?
#
loop_
_entity_poly.entity_id
_entity_poly.type
_entity_poly.pdbx_seq_one_letter_code
_entity_poly.pdbx_strand_id
1 'polypeptide(L)'
;MWGHRHWGGMRRGWLRPWVISMIGRSPKNGAEIIDEIEKMSWGGWRPSPGSIYPLLKDMVDEGAIRQKEDGRYELTDKGKDEGTFPFGFPFSQRPNSVDSMVSEMRDFVSYFEDLAKSNASKISEYKDKLKEIADRLTRLFE
;
A
#
# COMPACT_ATOMS: atom_id res chain seq x y z
N MET A 1 -6.63 -18.99 -6.90
CA MET A 1 -6.31 -19.13 -6.94
C MET A 1 -5.51 -18.82 -7.57
N TRP A 2 -5.21 -19.27 -7.67
CA TRP A 2 -4.38 -19.23 -8.53
C TRP A 2 -4.20 -17.97 -9.10
N GLY A 3 -4.84 -17.34 -9.34
CA GLY A 3 -4.52 -16.21 -9.95
C GLY A 3 -3.82 -15.24 -9.19
N HIS A 4 -3.78 -15.27 -7.90
CA HIS A 4 -3.20 -14.27 -7.23
C HIS A 4 -1.85 -14.03 -7.50
N ARG A 5 -1.03 -14.98 -7.55
CA ARG A 5 0.31 -14.78 -7.74
C ARG A 5 0.63 -14.32 -9.03
N HIS A 6 0.09 -14.81 -10.01
CA HIS A 6 0.40 -14.41 -11.30
C HIS A 6 0.04 -13.03 -11.53
N TRP A 7 -1.03 -12.59 -11.00
CA TRP A 7 -1.51 -11.30 -11.31
C TRP A 7 -0.86 -10.21 -10.55
N GLY A 8 -0.07 -10.52 -9.58
CA GLY A 8 0.57 -9.52 -8.79
C GLY A 8 1.28 -8.50 -9.60
N GLY A 9 2.13 -8.92 -10.47
CA GLY A 9 2.90 -8.00 -11.27
C GLY A 9 2.07 -7.21 -12.23
N MET A 10 1.11 -7.82 -12.83
CA MET A 10 0.29 -7.13 -13.74
C MET A 10 -0.54 -6.13 -13.02
N ARG A 11 -1.04 -6.47 -11.87
CA ARG A 11 -1.87 -5.57 -11.15
C ARG A 11 -1.15 -4.35 -10.66
N ARG A 12 0.17 -4.44 -10.51
CA ARG A 12 0.91 -3.30 -10.13
C ARG A 12 0.80 -2.23 -11.15
N GLY A 13 0.85 -2.56 -12.42
CA GLY A 13 0.69 -1.59 -13.46
C GLY A 13 -0.69 -1.01 -13.52
N TRP A 14 -1.68 -1.78 -13.05
CA TRP A 14 -3.02 -1.29 -13.07
C TRP A 14 -3.35 -0.52 -11.82
N LEU A 15 -2.60 -0.72 -10.75
CA LEU A 15 -2.85 -0.03 -9.52
C LEU A 15 -2.68 1.46 -9.64
N ARG A 16 -1.72 1.90 -10.43
CA ARG A 16 -1.42 3.32 -10.51
C ARG A 16 -2.62 4.16 -10.95
N PRO A 17 -3.33 3.80 -12.02
CA PRO A 17 -4.50 4.59 -12.40
C PRO A 17 -5.58 4.58 -11.33
N TRP A 18 -5.73 3.46 -10.62
CA TRP A 18 -6.72 3.38 -9.56
C TRP A 18 -6.37 4.32 -8.42
N VAL A 19 -5.09 4.33 -8.05
CA VAL A 19 -4.63 5.18 -6.97
C VAL A 19 -4.84 6.64 -7.35
N ILE A 20 -4.48 7.02 -8.57
CA ILE A 20 -4.66 8.38 -9.02
C ILE A 20 -6.13 8.76 -8.98
N SER A 21 -6.98 7.88 -9.46
CA SER A 21 -8.40 8.15 -9.47
C SER A 21 -8.95 8.34 -8.06
N MET A 22 -8.55 7.48 -7.14
CA MET A 22 -9.05 7.57 -5.78
C MET A 22 -8.56 8.78 -5.04
N ILE A 23 -7.26 9.04 -5.13
CA ILE A 23 -6.69 10.19 -4.45
C ILE A 23 -7.20 11.48 -5.07
N GLY A 24 -7.51 11.45 -6.35
CA GLY A 24 -8.05 12.62 -7.02
C GLY A 24 -9.41 13.02 -6.49
N ARG A 25 -10.16 12.08 -5.93
CA ARG A 25 -11.45 12.44 -5.41
C ARG A 25 -11.31 13.02 -4.02
N SER A 26 -10.47 12.49 -3.20
CA SER A 26 -10.17 13.01 -1.89
C SER A 26 -8.88 12.38 -1.40
N PRO A 27 -8.13 13.07 -0.56
CA PRO A 27 -6.89 12.49 -0.04
C PRO A 27 -7.16 11.23 0.75
N LYS A 28 -6.29 10.26 0.62
CA LYS A 28 -6.40 8.98 1.31
C LYS A 28 -5.04 8.45 1.72
N ASN A 29 -5.00 7.70 2.80
CA ASN A 29 -3.76 7.04 3.19
C ASN A 29 -3.73 5.65 2.55
N GLY A 30 -2.63 4.93 2.74
CA GLY A 30 -2.47 3.64 2.11
C GLY A 30 -3.50 2.61 2.52
N ALA A 31 -3.88 2.60 3.79
CA ALA A 31 -4.88 1.66 4.26
C ALA A 31 -6.24 1.97 3.65
N GLU A 32 -6.57 3.24 3.54
CA GLU A 32 -7.84 3.65 2.93
C GLU A 32 -7.88 3.28 1.47
N ILE A 33 -6.76 3.39 0.77
CA ILE A 33 -6.68 3.01 -0.63
C ILE A 33 -6.94 1.51 -0.79
N ILE A 34 -6.28 0.70 0.03
CA ILE A 34 -6.44 -0.75 -0.06
C ILE A 34 -7.89 -1.14 0.22
N ASP A 35 -8.47 -0.57 1.27
CA ASP A 35 -9.84 -0.90 1.63
C ASP A 35 -10.83 -0.47 0.55
N GLU A 36 -10.56 0.65 -0.08
CA GLU A 36 -11.47 1.11 -1.12
C GLU A 36 -11.37 0.24 -2.37
N ILE A 37 -10.20 -0.21 -2.72
CA ILE A 37 -10.05 -1.11 -3.86
C ILE A 37 -10.82 -2.40 -3.59
N GLU A 38 -10.74 -2.89 -2.37
CA GLU A 38 -11.46 -4.10 -2.02
C GLU A 38 -12.96 -3.88 -2.17
N LYS A 39 -13.45 -2.76 -1.70
CA LYS A 39 -14.84 -2.47 -1.81
C LYS A 39 -15.29 -2.35 -3.25
N MET A 40 -14.54 -1.66 -4.05
CA MET A 40 -14.92 -1.43 -5.43
C MET A 40 -14.89 -2.69 -6.27
N SER A 41 -14.13 -3.69 -5.83
CA SER A 41 -14.08 -4.95 -6.53
C SER A 41 -14.99 -5.98 -5.87
N TRP A 42 -15.85 -5.52 -4.96
CA TRP A 42 -16.78 -6.38 -4.25
C TRP A 42 -16.08 -7.53 -3.55
N GLY A 43 -14.95 -7.23 -2.98
CA GLY A 43 -14.18 -8.22 -2.24
C GLY A 43 -13.34 -9.12 -3.13
N GLY A 44 -13.37 -8.91 -4.42
CA GLY A 44 -12.64 -9.79 -5.32
C GLY A 44 -11.15 -9.51 -5.38
N TRP A 45 -10.72 -8.35 -4.96
CA TRP A 45 -9.33 -8.01 -5.03
C TRP A 45 -8.93 -7.07 -3.92
N ARG A 46 -7.95 -7.49 -3.17
CA ARG A 46 -7.39 -6.65 -2.12
C ARG A 46 -5.90 -6.59 -2.32
N PRO A 47 -5.35 -5.46 -2.76
CA PRO A 47 -3.91 -5.34 -2.95
C PRO A 47 -3.20 -5.47 -1.63
N SER A 48 -2.01 -6.00 -1.66
CA SER A 48 -1.25 -6.15 -0.43
C SER A 48 -0.51 -4.87 -0.10
N PRO A 49 -0.14 -4.66 1.16
CA PRO A 49 0.70 -3.53 1.50
C PRO A 49 2.02 -3.55 0.72
N GLY A 50 2.55 -4.74 0.43
CA GLY A 50 3.77 -4.83 -0.34
C GLY A 50 3.64 -4.35 -1.77
N SER A 51 2.43 -4.21 -2.27
CA SER A 51 2.20 -3.65 -3.60
C SER A 51 1.91 -2.16 -3.52
N ILE A 52 1.12 -1.76 -2.55
CA ILE A 52 0.68 -0.38 -2.45
C ILE A 52 1.75 0.57 -1.93
N TYR A 53 2.43 0.23 -0.85
CA TYR A 53 3.33 1.22 -0.25
C TYR A 53 4.55 1.52 -1.11
N PRO A 54 5.17 0.55 -1.78
CA PRO A 54 6.24 0.89 -2.70
C PRO A 54 5.77 1.73 -3.86
N LEU A 55 4.55 1.48 -4.35
CA LEU A 55 3.99 2.29 -5.42
C LEU A 55 3.79 3.73 -4.96
N LEU A 56 3.24 3.92 -3.76
CA LEU A 56 3.03 5.26 -3.25
C LEU A 56 4.36 5.99 -3.08
N LYS A 57 5.37 5.28 -2.62
CA LYS A 57 6.68 5.90 -2.47
C LYS A 57 7.22 6.33 -3.81
N ASP A 58 7.10 5.48 -4.81
CA ASP A 58 7.57 5.82 -6.15
C ASP A 58 6.82 7.03 -6.70
N MET A 59 5.52 7.10 -6.46
CA MET A 59 4.73 8.21 -6.96
C MET A 59 5.09 9.52 -6.25
N VAL A 60 5.44 9.45 -4.97
CA VAL A 60 5.92 10.63 -4.28
C VAL A 60 7.26 11.06 -4.85
N ASP A 61 8.16 10.12 -5.06
CA ASP A 61 9.49 10.40 -5.59
C ASP A 61 9.40 11.02 -6.98
N GLU A 62 8.42 10.61 -7.75
CA GLU A 62 8.23 11.16 -9.09
C GLU A 62 7.52 12.49 -9.08
N GLY A 63 6.98 12.89 -7.97
CA GLY A 63 6.25 14.15 -7.90
C GLY A 63 4.79 14.07 -8.31
N ALA A 64 4.25 12.87 -8.49
CA ALA A 64 2.84 12.73 -8.88
C ALA A 64 1.89 12.91 -7.72
N ILE A 65 2.32 12.57 -6.52
CA ILE A 65 1.50 12.74 -5.32
C ILE A 65 2.39 13.30 -4.23
N ARG A 66 1.78 13.84 -3.18
CA ARG A 66 2.53 14.24 -2.00
C ARG A 66 1.78 13.83 -0.77
N GLN A 67 2.50 13.59 0.29
CA GLN A 67 1.90 13.17 1.53
C GLN A 67 1.63 14.38 2.40
N LYS A 68 0.41 14.44 2.94
CA LYS A 68 0.02 15.52 3.81
C LYS A 68 0.45 15.22 5.24
N GLU A 69 0.31 16.17 6.11
CA GLU A 69 0.71 15.99 7.50
C GLU A 69 -0.05 14.90 8.21
N ASP A 70 -1.27 14.66 7.83
CA ASP A 70 -2.07 13.63 8.48
C ASP A 70 -1.81 12.23 7.91
N GLY A 71 -0.86 12.10 7.02
CA GLY A 71 -0.51 10.81 6.44
C GLY A 71 -1.24 10.47 5.15
N ARG A 72 -2.20 11.27 4.77
CA ARG A 72 -2.92 11.02 3.53
C ARG A 72 -2.17 11.60 2.36
N TYR A 73 -2.44 11.06 1.18
CA TYR A 73 -1.78 11.50 -0.04
C TYR A 73 -2.76 12.30 -0.89
N GLU A 74 -2.25 13.27 -1.63
CA GLU A 74 -3.07 14.03 -2.57
C GLU A 74 -2.32 14.19 -3.87
N LEU A 75 -3.02 14.43 -4.96
CA LEU A 75 -2.38 14.59 -6.24
C LEU A 75 -1.69 15.94 -6.33
N THR A 76 -0.55 15.96 -6.98
CA THR A 76 0.09 17.21 -7.36
C THR A 76 -0.43 17.57 -8.75
N ASP A 77 -0.04 18.72 -9.28
CA ASP A 77 -0.44 19.08 -10.64
C ASP A 77 0.07 18.05 -11.64
N LYS A 78 1.25 17.54 -11.43
CA LYS A 78 1.80 16.52 -12.29
C LYS A 78 0.95 15.26 -12.24
N GLY A 79 0.50 14.88 -11.05
CA GLY A 79 -0.34 13.71 -10.92
C GLY A 79 -1.68 13.87 -11.61
N LYS A 80 -2.23 15.07 -11.56
CA LYS A 80 -3.49 15.33 -12.21
C LYS A 80 -3.38 15.17 -13.72
N ASP A 81 -2.24 15.58 -14.26
CA ASP A 81 -2.04 15.47 -15.68
C ASP A 81 -1.93 14.03 -16.13
N GLU A 82 -1.52 13.12 -15.23
CA GLU A 82 -1.29 11.81 -15.64
C GLU A 82 -2.52 11.01 -15.68
N GLY A 83 -3.57 11.51 -15.25
CA GLY A 83 -4.70 10.81 -15.22
C GLY A 83 -4.99 9.66 -16.01
N THR A 84 -4.60 9.47 -17.11
CA THR A 84 -5.10 8.39 -17.81
C THR A 84 -4.18 7.40 -18.15
N PHE A 85 -3.07 7.28 -17.73
CA PHE A 85 -2.26 6.51 -18.28
C PHE A 85 -1.86 5.39 -17.86
N PRO A 86 -1.96 4.54 -18.04
CA PRO A 86 -1.77 3.30 -17.75
C PRO A 86 -0.60 2.62 -17.85
N PHE A 87 0.20 2.61 -18.16
CA PHE A 87 1.17 1.79 -18.39
C PHE A 87 2.15 1.74 -17.72
N GLY A 88 2.35 1.17 -17.36
CA GLY A 88 3.01 0.78 -16.99
C GLY A 88 4.10 0.58 -16.62
N PHE A 89 4.68 -0.03 -16.07
CA PHE A 89 5.60 -0.15 -15.63
C PHE A 89 6.17 -1.08 -15.12
N PRO A 90 6.87 -1.21 -14.77
CA PRO A 90 7.73 -2.05 -14.54
C PRO A 90 7.55 -2.61 -13.32
N PHE A 91 8.01 -3.51 -12.93
CA PHE A 91 7.80 -3.93 -11.83
C PHE A 91 8.89 -4.60 -11.49
N SER A 92 9.34 -4.62 -10.42
CA SER A 92 10.43 -5.22 -10.16
C SER A 92 10.17 -6.40 -9.47
N GLN A 93 10.92 -7.37 -9.64
CA GLN A 93 10.74 -8.49 -9.06
C GLN A 93 11.42 -8.39 -7.82
N ARG A 94 10.98 -8.65 -6.72
CA ARG A 94 11.67 -8.61 -5.54
C ARG A 94 12.27 -9.86 -5.25
N PRO A 95 13.50 -9.95 -5.02
CA PRO A 95 14.14 -11.17 -4.75
C PRO A 95 13.73 -11.65 -3.37
N ASN A 96 13.91 -12.93 -3.10
CA ASN A 96 13.54 -13.50 -1.90
C ASN A 96 14.68 -13.37 -0.92
N SER A 97 15.15 -12.23 -0.63
CA SER A 97 16.28 -11.98 0.24
C SER A 97 15.80 -11.48 1.59
N VAL A 98 16.69 -11.50 2.55
CA VAL A 98 16.34 -10.97 3.86
C VAL A 98 16.03 -9.49 3.75
N ASP A 99 16.78 -8.77 2.91
CA ASP A 99 16.48 -7.37 2.70
C ASP A 99 15.07 -7.15 2.19
N SER A 100 14.64 -7.96 1.24
CA SER A 100 13.29 -7.78 0.69
C SER A 100 12.24 -8.18 1.72
N MET A 101 12.54 -9.16 2.56
CA MET A 101 11.61 -9.54 3.60
C MET A 101 11.44 -8.44 4.63
N VAL A 102 12.55 -7.82 5.01
CA VAL A 102 12.49 -6.71 5.94
C VAL A 102 11.72 -5.54 5.34
N SER A 103 11.95 -5.30 4.07
CA SER A 103 11.24 -4.23 3.37
C SER A 103 9.75 -4.48 3.38
N GLU A 104 9.34 -5.72 3.13
CA GLU A 104 7.93 -6.05 3.16
C GLU A 104 7.34 -5.90 4.54
N MET A 105 8.11 -6.24 5.57
CA MET A 105 7.63 -6.06 6.93
C MET A 105 7.40 -4.58 7.22
N ARG A 106 8.26 -3.71 6.70
CA ARG A 106 8.04 -2.28 6.87
C ARG A 106 6.76 -1.84 6.18
N ASP A 107 6.48 -2.40 5.02
CA ASP A 107 5.25 -2.05 4.30
C ASP A 107 4.02 -2.47 5.11
N PHE A 108 4.07 -3.64 5.72
CA PHE A 108 2.97 -4.08 6.56
C PHE A 108 2.81 -3.18 7.78
N VAL A 109 3.92 -2.78 8.39
CA VAL A 109 3.84 -1.90 9.54
C VAL A 109 3.23 -0.55 9.13
N SER A 110 3.61 -0.04 7.96
CA SER A 110 3.03 1.20 7.46
C SER A 110 1.53 1.09 7.29
N TYR A 111 1.08 -0.06 6.80
CA TYR A 111 -0.35 -0.29 6.66
C TYR A 111 -1.03 -0.27 8.04
N PHE A 112 -0.44 -0.92 9.03
CA PHE A 112 -1.04 -0.94 10.36
C PHE A 112 -1.06 0.46 10.97
N GLU A 113 -0.02 1.25 10.73
CA GLU A 113 0.00 2.63 11.22
C GLU A 113 -1.11 3.45 10.59
N ASP A 114 -1.31 3.30 9.30
CA ASP A 114 -2.38 4.02 8.62
C ASP A 114 -3.74 3.55 9.12
N LEU A 115 -3.88 2.25 9.31
CA LEU A 115 -5.13 1.69 9.80
C LEU A 115 -5.44 2.22 11.20
N ALA A 116 -4.42 2.36 12.02
CA ALA A 116 -4.64 2.88 13.37
C ALA A 116 -5.15 4.31 13.33
N LYS A 117 -4.77 5.08 12.31
CA LYS A 117 -5.25 6.43 12.18
C LYS A 117 -6.66 6.50 11.61
N SER A 118 -6.96 5.65 10.66
CA SER A 118 -8.24 5.74 9.98
C SER A 118 -9.30 4.79 10.52
N ASN A 119 -8.93 3.74 11.22
CA ASN A 119 -9.91 2.80 11.76
C ASN A 119 -9.33 2.11 12.98
N ALA A 120 -9.21 2.86 14.06
CA ALA A 120 -8.57 2.36 15.27
C ALA A 120 -9.25 1.13 15.85
N SER A 121 -10.55 1.01 15.70
CA SER A 121 -11.24 -0.13 16.29
C SER A 121 -10.85 -1.42 15.58
N LYS A 122 -10.58 -1.35 14.31
CA LYS A 122 -10.20 -2.54 13.59
C LYS A 122 -8.82 -3.01 14.02
N ILE A 123 -7.88 -2.10 14.18
CA ILE A 123 -6.54 -2.49 14.57
C ILE A 123 -6.56 -3.03 16.00
N SER A 124 -7.44 -2.54 16.84
CA SER A 124 -7.52 -3.00 18.23
C SER A 124 -7.86 -4.46 18.33
N GLU A 125 -8.57 -5.00 17.36
CA GLU A 125 -8.93 -6.41 17.38
C GLU A 125 -7.70 -7.30 17.30
N TYR A 126 -6.61 -6.78 16.78
CA TYR A 126 -5.41 -7.58 16.57
C TYR A 126 -4.28 -7.20 17.51
N LYS A 127 -4.61 -6.43 18.54
CA LYS A 127 -3.60 -5.92 19.46
C LYS A 127 -2.70 -7.00 20.02
N ASP A 128 -3.29 -8.07 20.52
CA ASP A 128 -2.50 -9.12 21.16
C ASP A 128 -1.62 -9.84 20.16
N LYS A 129 -2.14 -10.07 18.96
CA LYS A 129 -1.37 -10.75 17.94
C LYS A 129 -0.20 -9.89 17.47
N LEU A 130 -0.44 -8.59 17.33
CA LEU A 130 0.63 -7.70 16.90
C LEU A 130 1.70 -7.55 17.98
N LYS A 131 1.29 -7.55 19.24
CA LYS A 131 2.25 -7.47 20.33
C LYS A 131 3.10 -8.73 20.39
N GLU A 132 2.48 -9.87 20.14
CA GLU A 132 3.22 -11.13 20.15
C GLU A 132 4.28 -11.12 19.06
N ILE A 133 3.94 -10.60 17.86
CA ILE A 133 4.90 -10.52 16.77
C ILE A 133 6.05 -9.59 17.14
N ALA A 134 5.72 -8.45 17.72
CA ALA A 134 6.75 -7.49 18.13
C ALA A 134 7.70 -8.13 19.14
N ASP A 135 7.16 -8.88 20.09
CA ASP A 135 7.98 -9.53 21.11
C ASP A 135 8.88 -10.58 20.48
N ARG A 136 8.39 -11.33 19.53
CA ARG A 136 9.20 -12.33 18.86
C ARG A 136 10.35 -11.69 18.10
N LEU A 137 10.11 -10.56 17.47
CA LEU A 137 11.16 -9.86 16.76
C LEU A 137 12.21 -9.34 17.73
N THR A 138 11.76 -8.81 18.85
CA THR A 138 12.69 -8.30 19.85
C THR A 138 13.59 -9.41 20.38
N ARG A 139 13.00 -10.58 20.58
CA ARG A 139 13.79 -11.70 21.13
C ARG A 139 14.87 -12.21 20.20
N LEU A 140 14.84 -11.87 18.94
CA LEU A 140 15.90 -12.29 18.05
C LEU A 140 17.25 -11.69 18.45
N PHE A 141 17.24 -10.60 19.17
CA PHE A 141 18.44 -9.91 19.50
C PHE A 141 18.78 -9.91 20.99
N GLU A 142 18.14 -10.76 21.72
CA GLU A 142 18.44 -10.89 23.15
C GLU A 142 19.53 -11.90 23.44
#